data_f483fd134803c9f0c5f5cebd77ccf09c
#
_entry.id   f483fd134803c9f0c5f5cebd77ccf09c
#
_cell.length_a   1.000
_cell.length_b   1.000
_cell.length_c   1.000
_cell.angle_alpha   90.00
_cell.angle_beta   90.00
_cell.angle_gamma   90.00
#
_symmetry.space_group_name_H-M   'P 1'
#
loop_
_entity.id
_entity.type
_entity.pdbx_description
1 polymer ?
#
loop_
_entity_poly.entity_id
_entity_poly.type
_entity_poly.pdbx_seq_one_letter_code
_entity_poly.pdbx_strand_id
1 'polypeptide(L)'
;MLELAILGLLKEFPLHGYELKKRPNDTLGHVWGVSYGSLYPALARLERMGAIEVVDPPATGPAAIPIPATGSIAGESAAARLRRPLRRSGRTRKAYRIAAAGQTLFEELLQADPAPGSDENRAFALKLAFCRHLNPPARLKLLQRRRDQLATQLARGRQALAAARTGRDSDSGRTPGPWGPDRYTRALIEHETTTAERDLEWVDSLIAAERGPQSIDSAILQGRTT
;
A
#
# COMPACT_ATOMS: atom_id res chain seq x y z
N MET A 1 6.80 5.46 3.49
CA MET A 1 5.74 4.44 3.24
C MET A 1 4.41 4.75 3.93
N LEU A 2 4.40 5.12 5.21
CA LEU A 2 3.17 5.46 5.93
C LEU A 2 2.44 6.67 5.32
N GLU A 3 3.17 7.69 4.94
CA GLU A 3 2.64 8.90 4.30
C GLU A 3 1.97 8.59 2.97
N LEU A 4 2.62 7.79 2.12
CA LEU A 4 2.05 7.32 0.86
C LEU A 4 0.70 6.61 1.09
N ALA A 5 0.63 5.75 2.09
CA ALA A 5 -0.56 5.00 2.41
C ALA A 5 -1.69 5.90 2.95
N ILE A 6 -1.38 6.86 3.84
CA ILE A 6 -2.36 7.83 4.35
C ILE A 6 -2.91 8.68 3.19
N LEU A 7 -2.02 9.24 2.37
CA LEU A 7 -2.41 10.10 1.25
C LEU A 7 -3.22 9.32 0.21
N GLY A 8 -2.84 8.08 -0.10
CA GLY A 8 -3.56 7.22 -1.02
C GLY A 8 -5.00 6.93 -0.57
N LEU A 9 -5.22 6.68 0.72
CA LEU A 9 -6.56 6.50 1.27
C LEU A 9 -7.37 7.79 1.25
N LEU A 10 -6.74 8.93 1.58
CA LEU A 10 -7.40 10.23 1.58
C LEU A 10 -7.66 10.77 0.17
N LYS A 11 -6.98 10.23 -0.86
CA LYS A 11 -7.26 10.54 -2.27
C LYS A 11 -8.66 10.09 -2.69
N GLU A 12 -9.19 9.05 -2.06
CA GLU A 12 -10.50 8.48 -2.38
C GLU A 12 -11.63 9.19 -1.62
N PHE A 13 -11.46 9.36 -0.32
CA PHE A 13 -12.49 9.93 0.54
C PHE A 13 -11.89 10.65 1.74
N PRO A 14 -12.55 11.70 2.26
CA PRO A 14 -12.22 12.23 3.58
C PRO A 14 -12.47 11.15 4.64
N LEU A 15 -11.51 10.92 5.52
CA LEU A 15 -11.56 9.85 6.53
C LEU A 15 -11.24 10.39 7.92
N HIS A 16 -11.91 9.83 8.91
CA HIS A 16 -11.55 10.04 10.31
C HIS A 16 -10.26 9.29 10.67
N GLY A 17 -9.49 9.81 11.63
CA GLY A 17 -8.27 9.13 12.09
C GLY A 17 -8.48 7.66 12.51
N TYR A 18 -9.67 7.33 13.03
CA TYR A 18 -10.05 5.96 13.34
C TYR A 18 -10.30 5.10 12.08
N GLU A 19 -10.92 5.67 11.05
CA GLU A 19 -11.18 4.97 9.78
C GLU A 19 -9.88 4.72 9.02
N LEU A 20 -8.95 5.68 9.03
CA LEU A 20 -7.58 5.51 8.51
C LEU A 20 -6.83 4.35 9.13
N LYS A 21 -7.26 3.89 10.31
CA LYS A 21 -6.73 2.68 10.92
C LYS A 21 -7.46 1.42 10.49
N LYS A 22 -8.81 1.46 10.44
CA LYS A 22 -9.64 0.27 10.21
C LYS A 22 -9.66 -0.15 8.74
N ARG A 23 -9.95 0.78 7.83
CA ARG A 23 -10.09 0.50 6.40
C ARG A 23 -8.85 -0.11 5.72
N PRO A 24 -7.62 0.28 6.07
CA PRO A 24 -6.45 -0.34 5.45
C PRO A 24 -6.32 -1.82 5.74
N ASN A 25 -6.71 -2.28 6.93
CA ASN A 25 -6.71 -3.71 7.25
C ASN A 25 -7.68 -4.50 6.38
N ASP A 26 -8.80 -3.88 6.00
CA ASP A 26 -9.82 -4.51 5.16
C ASP A 26 -9.42 -4.53 3.68
N THR A 27 -8.73 -3.49 3.20
CA THR A 27 -8.40 -3.29 1.77
C THR A 27 -6.96 -3.70 1.42
N LEU A 28 -6.00 -3.39 2.27
CA LEU A 28 -4.57 -3.60 2.04
C LEU A 28 -4.00 -4.77 2.86
N GLY A 29 -4.82 -5.37 3.75
CA GLY A 29 -4.49 -6.55 4.54
C GLY A 29 -3.14 -6.42 5.26
N HIS A 30 -2.31 -7.44 5.12
CA HIS A 30 -0.98 -7.52 5.72
C HIS A 30 0.03 -6.48 5.20
N VAL A 31 -0.23 -5.87 4.03
CA VAL A 31 0.63 -4.81 3.45
C VAL A 31 0.60 -3.55 4.32
N TRP A 32 -0.53 -3.30 5.00
CA TRP A 32 -0.69 -2.11 5.82
C TRP A 32 0.20 -2.07 7.06
N GLY A 33 0.23 -3.09 7.88
CA GLY A 33 1.11 -3.30 9.06
C GLY A 33 1.49 -2.07 9.90
N VAL A 34 0.64 -1.03 9.95
CA VAL A 34 0.93 0.24 10.62
C VAL A 34 0.49 0.19 12.08
N SER A 35 1.41 0.51 12.98
CA SER A 35 1.10 0.65 14.40
C SER A 35 0.37 1.96 14.70
N TYR A 36 -0.45 1.98 15.74
CA TYR A 36 -1.12 3.22 16.22
C TYR A 36 -0.13 4.32 16.59
N GLY A 37 1.01 3.93 17.15
CA GLY A 37 2.03 4.87 17.61
C GLY A 37 2.62 5.72 16.48
N SER A 38 2.60 5.25 15.24
CA SER A 38 3.14 5.97 14.08
C SER A 38 2.11 6.77 13.29
N LEU A 39 0.83 6.37 13.33
CA LEU A 39 -0.23 7.00 12.52
C LEU A 39 -0.48 8.47 12.91
N TYR A 40 -0.74 8.75 14.18
CA TYR A 40 -1.05 10.12 14.62
C TYR A 40 0.11 11.11 14.47
N PRO A 41 1.37 10.74 14.77
CA PRO A 41 2.52 11.57 14.44
C PRO A 41 2.66 11.86 12.95
N ALA A 42 2.35 10.88 12.07
CA ALA A 42 2.39 11.08 10.63
C ALA A 42 1.27 12.04 10.16
N LEU A 43 0.05 11.90 10.67
CA LEU A 43 -1.05 12.82 10.39
C LEU A 43 -0.69 14.25 10.82
N ALA A 44 -0.14 14.45 12.03
CA ALA A 44 0.27 15.76 12.50
C ALA A 44 1.40 16.37 11.65
N ARG A 45 2.28 15.56 11.09
CA ARG A 45 3.33 16.01 10.16
C ARG A 45 2.74 16.42 8.83
N LEU A 46 1.87 15.61 8.24
CA LEU A 46 1.19 15.92 6.98
C LEU A 46 0.30 17.18 7.09
N GLU A 47 -0.39 17.36 8.22
CA GLU A 47 -1.19 18.55 8.53
C GLU A 47 -0.29 19.81 8.57
N ARG A 48 0.86 19.76 9.26
CA ARG A 48 1.83 20.86 9.32
C ARG A 48 2.46 21.21 7.97
N MET A 49 2.62 20.22 7.10
CA MET A 49 3.12 20.40 5.73
C MET A 49 2.04 20.90 4.76
N GLY A 50 0.80 21.07 5.22
CA GLY A 50 -0.32 21.44 4.36
C GLY A 50 -0.71 20.37 3.35
N ALA A 51 -0.22 19.13 3.54
CA ALA A 51 -0.55 18.01 2.65
C ALA A 51 -1.95 17.44 2.92
N ILE A 52 -2.44 17.59 4.14
CA ILE A 52 -3.82 17.24 4.53
C ILE A 52 -4.43 18.38 5.32
N GLU A 53 -5.73 18.50 5.26
CA GLU A 53 -6.51 19.47 6.01
C GLU A 53 -7.58 18.78 6.86
N VAL A 54 -7.85 19.38 8.01
CA VAL A 54 -8.97 18.95 8.87
C VAL A 54 -10.25 19.50 8.29
N VAL A 55 -11.22 18.63 8.06
CA VAL A 55 -12.56 19.02 7.63
C VAL A 55 -13.55 18.65 8.72
N ASP A 56 -14.54 19.50 8.92
CA ASP A 56 -15.66 19.12 9.76
C ASP A 56 -16.37 17.93 9.09
N PRO A 57 -16.65 16.87 9.85
CA PRO A 57 -17.35 15.74 9.28
C PRO A 57 -18.67 16.24 8.67
N PRO A 58 -19.02 15.81 7.46
CA PRO A 58 -20.34 16.10 6.93
C PRO A 58 -21.36 15.66 7.99
N ALA A 59 -22.37 16.47 8.22
CA ALA A 59 -23.43 16.24 9.22
C ALA A 59 -24.29 14.98 8.95
N THR A 60 -23.85 14.11 8.09
CA THR A 60 -24.38 12.78 7.79
C THR A 60 -23.83 11.73 8.77
N GLY A 61 -24.13 11.92 10.06
CA GLY A 61 -24.40 10.77 10.90
C GLY A 61 -25.60 10.02 10.32
N PRO A 62 -25.72 8.69 10.51
CA PRO A 62 -26.92 7.98 10.11
C PRO A 62 -28.10 8.79 10.63
N ALA A 63 -29.00 9.19 9.71
CA ALA A 63 -30.20 9.93 10.06
C ALA A 63 -30.80 9.20 11.25
N ALA A 64 -30.93 9.89 12.38
CA ALA A 64 -31.55 9.31 13.54
C ALA A 64 -32.90 8.79 13.06
N ILE A 65 -33.04 7.47 12.98
CA ILE A 65 -34.32 6.84 12.65
C ILE A 65 -35.29 7.44 13.62
N PRO A 66 -36.35 8.14 13.17
CA PRO A 66 -37.33 8.70 14.10
C PRO A 66 -37.92 7.52 14.89
N ILE A 67 -37.57 7.41 16.15
CA ILE A 67 -38.19 6.43 17.02
C ILE A 67 -39.66 6.86 17.12
N PRO A 68 -40.61 6.04 16.65
CA PRO A 68 -42.00 6.38 16.76
C PRO A 68 -42.31 6.62 18.24
N ALA A 69 -42.93 7.76 18.57
CA ALA A 69 -43.33 8.10 19.89
C ALA A 69 -44.36 7.04 20.37
N THR A 70 -43.86 6.04 21.07
CA THR A 70 -44.76 5.14 21.82
C THR A 70 -45.29 5.97 22.97
N GLY A 71 -46.57 6.26 22.99
CA GLY A 71 -47.26 7.17 23.96
C GLY A 71 -47.22 6.69 25.40
N SER A 72 -46.07 6.25 25.88
CA SER A 72 -45.79 5.88 27.25
C SER A 72 -44.88 6.93 27.89
N ILE A 73 -45.18 7.33 29.11
CA ILE A 73 -44.42 8.30 29.94
C ILE A 73 -42.93 7.88 30.03
N ALA A 74 -42.65 6.59 30.05
CA ALA A 74 -41.29 6.05 30.02
C ALA A 74 -40.59 6.32 28.68
N GLY A 75 -41.32 6.24 27.55
CA GLY A 75 -40.83 6.55 26.21
C GLY A 75 -40.50 8.02 26.02
N GLU A 76 -41.36 8.91 26.55
CA GLU A 76 -41.16 10.38 26.51
C GLU A 76 -39.94 10.80 27.34
N SER A 77 -39.78 10.20 28.54
CA SER A 77 -38.60 10.45 29.38
C SER A 77 -37.30 9.97 28.71
N ALA A 78 -37.33 8.84 27.99
CA ALA A 78 -36.20 8.35 27.23
C ALA A 78 -35.92 9.24 26.00
N ALA A 79 -36.96 9.67 25.29
CA ALA A 79 -36.86 10.60 24.19
C ALA A 79 -36.34 11.98 24.60
N ALA A 80 -36.77 12.49 25.78
CA ALA A 80 -36.30 13.74 26.36
C ALA A 80 -34.82 13.65 26.80
N ARG A 81 -34.36 12.48 27.29
CA ARG A 81 -32.94 12.23 27.59
C ARG A 81 -32.08 12.16 26.33
N LEU A 82 -32.64 11.63 25.24
CA LEU A 82 -31.96 11.59 23.92
C LEU A 82 -31.95 12.96 23.23
N ARG A 83 -32.96 13.82 23.52
CA ARG A 83 -33.00 15.22 23.02
C ARG A 83 -32.14 16.17 23.83
N ARG A 84 -31.71 15.80 25.03
CA ARG A 84 -30.67 16.56 25.71
C ARG A 84 -29.47 16.58 24.78
N PRO A 85 -28.99 17.77 24.34
CA PRO A 85 -27.75 17.83 23.60
C PRO A 85 -26.72 17.18 24.51
N LEU A 86 -26.31 15.96 24.17
CA LEU A 86 -25.13 15.36 24.75
C LEU A 86 -24.11 16.46 24.62
N ARG A 87 -23.75 17.12 25.73
CA ARG A 87 -22.58 17.96 25.79
C ARG A 87 -21.50 17.07 25.15
N ARG A 88 -21.12 17.42 23.92
CA ARG A 88 -20.02 16.83 23.23
C ARG A 88 -18.75 17.11 24.03
N SER A 89 -18.63 16.45 25.19
CA SER A 89 -17.39 16.12 25.83
C SER A 89 -16.78 15.03 24.92
N GLY A 90 -16.33 15.42 23.79
CA GLY A 90 -15.76 14.50 22.86
C GLY A 90 -14.73 15.25 22.07
N ARG A 91 -13.49 14.84 22.18
CA ARG A 91 -12.50 15.08 21.15
C ARG A 91 -13.23 15.07 19.83
N THR A 92 -13.37 16.23 19.20
CA THR A 92 -13.92 16.38 17.86
C THR A 92 -13.18 15.36 17.02
N ARG A 93 -13.87 14.35 16.51
CA ARG A 93 -13.25 13.31 15.66
C ARG A 93 -12.84 14.02 14.39
N LYS A 94 -11.59 14.47 14.33
CA LYS A 94 -11.04 15.15 13.16
C LYS A 94 -11.19 14.23 11.95
N ALA A 95 -11.86 14.68 10.92
CA ALA A 95 -11.80 14.09 9.60
C ALA A 95 -10.70 14.80 8.81
N TYR A 96 -10.00 14.05 8.00
CA TYR A 96 -8.89 14.54 7.18
C TYR A 96 -9.25 14.40 5.71
N ARG A 97 -8.82 15.38 4.90
CA ARG A 97 -8.90 15.36 3.45
C ARG A 97 -7.53 15.69 2.88
N ILE A 98 -7.22 15.11 1.72
CA ILE A 98 -5.99 15.45 1.01
C ILE A 98 -6.11 16.87 0.42
N ALA A 99 -5.09 17.69 0.62
CA ALA A 99 -4.96 19.03 0.03
C ALA A 99 -4.17 18.98 -1.29
N ALA A 100 -4.12 20.07 -2.03
CA ALA A 100 -3.36 20.13 -3.30
C ALA A 100 -1.88 19.75 -3.13
N ALA A 101 -1.22 20.28 -2.10
CA ALA A 101 0.16 19.91 -1.77
C ALA A 101 0.31 18.41 -1.46
N GLY A 102 -0.70 17.81 -0.84
CA GLY A 102 -0.72 16.36 -0.57
C GLY A 102 -0.88 15.53 -1.83
N GLN A 103 -1.61 16.01 -2.83
CA GLN A 103 -1.72 15.32 -4.11
C GLN A 103 -0.37 15.26 -4.83
N THR A 104 0.35 16.37 -4.87
CA THR A 104 1.71 16.43 -5.44
C THR A 104 2.66 15.48 -4.69
N LEU A 105 2.67 15.57 -3.35
CA LEU A 105 3.49 14.69 -2.51
C LEU A 105 3.15 13.21 -2.72
N PHE A 106 1.87 12.87 -2.89
CA PHE A 106 1.43 11.51 -3.15
C PHE A 106 2.01 10.99 -4.47
N GLU A 107 1.95 11.77 -5.54
CA GLU A 107 2.50 11.42 -6.86
C GLU A 107 4.02 11.26 -6.81
N GLU A 108 4.71 12.16 -6.12
CA GLU A 108 6.15 12.05 -5.87
C GLU A 108 6.51 10.76 -5.13
N LEU A 109 5.81 10.44 -4.04
CA LEU A 109 6.05 9.23 -3.25
C LEU A 109 5.75 7.94 -4.03
N LEU A 110 4.75 7.96 -4.92
CA LEU A 110 4.49 6.82 -5.81
C LEU A 110 5.65 6.57 -6.77
N GLN A 111 6.27 7.63 -7.28
CA GLN A 111 7.34 7.54 -8.26
C GLN A 111 8.74 7.42 -7.64
N ALA A 112 8.91 7.84 -6.38
CA ALA A 112 10.20 7.80 -5.67
C ALA A 112 10.74 6.37 -5.56
N ASP A 113 12.04 6.21 -5.51
CA ASP A 113 12.65 4.93 -5.18
C ASP A 113 12.45 4.59 -3.69
N PRO A 114 12.33 3.30 -3.34
CA PRO A 114 12.25 2.91 -1.94
C PRO A 114 13.53 3.34 -1.19
N ALA A 115 13.39 3.78 0.05
CA ALA A 115 14.53 4.15 0.86
C ALA A 115 15.48 2.95 1.07
N PRO A 116 16.80 3.16 1.11
CA PRO A 116 17.75 2.10 1.42
C PRO A 116 17.39 1.38 2.72
N GLY A 117 17.41 0.05 2.72
CA GLY A 117 17.06 -0.77 3.87
C GLY A 117 15.55 -0.90 4.17
N SER A 118 14.69 -0.33 3.34
CA SER A 118 13.25 -0.58 3.41
C SER A 118 12.90 -1.97 2.84
N ASP A 119 11.79 -2.54 3.31
CA ASP A 119 11.21 -3.74 2.71
C ASP A 119 10.68 -3.41 1.30
N GLU A 120 11.47 -3.81 0.28
CA GLU A 120 11.17 -3.53 -1.13
C GLU A 120 9.86 -4.20 -1.58
N ASN A 121 9.56 -5.40 -1.08
CA ASN A 121 8.35 -6.13 -1.42
C ASN A 121 7.12 -5.37 -0.93
N ARG A 122 7.17 -4.92 0.32
CA ARG A 122 6.11 -4.13 0.93
C ARG A 122 5.96 -2.76 0.27
N ALA A 123 7.08 -2.12 -0.06
CA ALA A 123 7.08 -0.84 -0.76
C ALA A 123 6.42 -0.96 -2.13
N PHE A 124 6.77 -2.00 -2.90
CA PHE A 124 6.16 -2.28 -4.19
C PHE A 124 4.67 -2.61 -4.07
N ALA A 125 4.27 -3.49 -3.15
CA ALA A 125 2.88 -3.86 -2.94
C ALA A 125 2.01 -2.65 -2.62
N LEU A 126 2.50 -1.72 -1.77
CA LEU A 126 1.80 -0.49 -1.44
C LEU A 126 1.65 0.44 -2.65
N LYS A 127 2.71 0.61 -3.45
CA LYS A 127 2.67 1.41 -4.67
C LYS A 127 1.74 0.81 -5.71
N LEU A 128 1.75 -0.51 -5.85
CA LEU A 128 0.86 -1.22 -6.76
C LEU A 128 -0.61 -1.04 -6.37
N ALA A 129 -0.94 -1.06 -5.08
CA ALA A 129 -2.31 -0.82 -4.60
C ALA A 129 -2.87 0.55 -5.03
N PHE A 130 -1.99 1.53 -5.20
CA PHE A 130 -2.36 2.89 -5.63
C PHE A 130 -1.94 3.21 -7.07
N CYS A 131 -1.46 2.24 -7.84
CA CYS A 131 -0.92 2.48 -9.19
C CYS A 131 -1.95 3.06 -10.17
N ARG A 132 -3.25 2.87 -9.91
CA ARG A 132 -4.35 3.47 -10.71
C ARG A 132 -4.29 4.99 -10.77
N HIS A 133 -3.65 5.64 -9.81
CA HIS A 133 -3.47 7.10 -9.76
C HIS A 133 -2.25 7.59 -10.57
N LEU A 134 -1.44 6.67 -11.10
CA LEU A 134 -0.34 6.97 -12.01
C LEU A 134 -0.85 6.98 -13.46
N ASN A 135 -0.21 7.79 -14.29
CA ASN A 135 -0.39 7.70 -15.74
C ASN A 135 0.24 6.40 -16.28
N PRO A 136 -0.18 5.92 -17.47
CA PRO A 136 0.30 4.64 -18.01
C PRO A 136 1.83 4.52 -18.12
N PRO A 137 2.58 5.55 -18.58
CA PRO A 137 4.04 5.46 -18.59
C PRO A 137 4.67 5.29 -17.21
N ALA A 138 4.12 5.96 -16.17
CA ALA A 138 4.62 5.85 -14.80
C ALA A 138 4.29 4.49 -14.18
N ARG A 139 3.10 3.91 -14.49
CA ARG A 139 2.76 2.53 -14.08
C ARG A 139 3.73 1.54 -14.69
N LEU A 140 3.97 1.65 -16.00
CA LEU A 140 4.90 0.78 -16.69
C LEU A 140 6.33 0.89 -16.11
N LYS A 141 6.79 2.11 -15.81
CA LYS A 141 8.08 2.34 -15.16
C LYS A 141 8.18 1.69 -13.78
N LEU A 142 7.11 1.76 -12.96
CA LEU A 142 7.04 1.09 -11.66
C LEU A 142 7.20 -0.43 -11.80
N LEU A 143 6.46 -1.03 -12.74
CA LEU A 143 6.51 -2.47 -13.00
C LEU A 143 7.88 -2.91 -13.55
N GLN A 144 8.46 -2.17 -14.49
CA GLN A 144 9.78 -2.45 -15.05
C GLN A 144 10.88 -2.41 -13.98
N ARG A 145 10.86 -1.42 -13.08
CA ARG A 145 11.80 -1.37 -11.95
C ARG A 145 11.68 -2.61 -11.06
N ARG A 146 10.46 -3.03 -10.76
CA ARG A 146 10.24 -4.25 -9.97
C ARG A 146 10.78 -5.47 -10.68
N ARG A 147 10.54 -5.58 -11.96
CA ARG A 147 11.07 -6.64 -12.82
C ARG A 147 12.60 -6.73 -12.74
N ASP A 148 13.27 -5.60 -12.87
CA ASP A 148 14.74 -5.53 -12.84
C ASP A 148 15.32 -5.91 -11.47
N GLN A 149 14.65 -5.51 -10.38
CA GLN A 149 14.98 -5.92 -9.00
C GLN A 149 14.87 -7.44 -8.84
N LEU A 150 13.75 -8.03 -9.27
CA LEU A 150 13.51 -9.48 -9.20
C LEU A 150 14.52 -10.26 -10.07
N ALA A 151 14.82 -9.78 -11.27
CA ALA A 151 15.82 -10.39 -12.13
C ALA A 151 17.22 -10.38 -11.48
N THR A 152 17.57 -9.29 -10.81
CA THR A 152 18.83 -9.19 -10.06
C THR A 152 18.87 -10.14 -8.88
N GLN A 153 17.76 -10.23 -8.11
CA GLN A 153 17.62 -11.15 -6.98
C GLN A 153 17.73 -12.60 -7.45
N LEU A 154 17.05 -12.95 -8.54
CA LEU A 154 17.09 -14.27 -9.15
C LEU A 154 18.49 -14.65 -9.60
N ALA A 155 19.21 -13.74 -10.26
CA ALA A 155 20.58 -13.98 -10.70
C ALA A 155 21.51 -14.27 -9.50
N ARG A 156 21.39 -13.50 -8.43
CA ARG A 156 22.16 -13.72 -7.17
C ARG A 156 21.83 -15.07 -6.53
N GLY A 157 20.55 -15.43 -6.44
CA GLY A 157 20.12 -16.71 -5.89
C GLY A 157 20.67 -17.91 -6.68
N ARG A 158 20.57 -17.86 -8.02
CA ARG A 158 21.12 -18.89 -8.91
C ARG A 158 22.65 -19.01 -8.78
N GLN A 159 23.35 -17.89 -8.68
CA GLN A 159 24.79 -17.87 -8.46
C GLN A 159 25.17 -18.50 -7.11
N ALA A 160 24.44 -18.18 -6.04
CA ALA A 160 24.67 -18.76 -4.72
C ALA A 160 24.44 -20.29 -4.72
N LEU A 161 23.40 -20.76 -5.40
CA LEU A 161 23.11 -22.20 -5.56
C LEU A 161 24.20 -22.91 -6.39
N ALA A 162 24.70 -22.29 -7.45
CA ALA A 162 25.79 -22.83 -8.25
C ALA A 162 27.07 -22.95 -7.42
N ALA A 163 27.43 -21.91 -6.67
CA ALA A 163 28.60 -21.93 -5.78
C ALA A 163 28.49 -23.03 -4.70
N ALA A 164 27.28 -23.24 -4.15
CA ALA A 164 27.03 -24.30 -3.17
C ALA A 164 27.14 -25.73 -3.77
N ARG A 165 26.96 -25.88 -5.08
CA ARG A 165 27.17 -27.16 -5.80
C ARG A 165 28.64 -27.41 -6.06
N THR A 166 29.35 -26.43 -6.62
CA THR A 166 30.80 -26.58 -6.95
C THR A 166 31.65 -26.79 -5.69
N GLY A 167 31.28 -26.22 -4.56
CA GLY A 167 31.96 -26.49 -3.28
C GLY A 167 31.79 -27.92 -2.77
N ARG A 168 30.81 -28.68 -3.27
CA ARG A 168 30.60 -30.12 -2.98
C ARG A 168 31.38 -31.05 -3.90
N ASP A 169 31.47 -30.67 -5.16
CA ASP A 169 32.18 -31.50 -6.19
C ASP A 169 33.73 -31.43 -6.06
N SER A 170 34.18 -30.47 -5.25
CA SER A 170 35.62 -30.36 -4.87
C SER A 170 35.97 -31.30 -3.70
N ASP A 171 35.21 -32.40 -3.54
CA ASP A 171 35.41 -33.38 -2.46
C ASP A 171 36.64 -34.26 -2.70
N SER A 172 37.75 -33.72 -2.35
CA SER A 172 38.89 -34.45 -1.85
C SER A 172 38.88 -34.41 -0.31
N GLY A 173 37.92 -35.08 0.34
CA GLY A 173 37.99 -35.41 1.75
C GLY A 173 37.94 -34.22 2.74
N ARG A 174 37.66 -33.01 2.33
CA ARG A 174 37.56 -31.85 3.19
C ARG A 174 36.11 -31.69 3.64
N THR A 175 35.88 -31.87 4.93
CA THR A 175 34.64 -31.40 5.58
C THR A 175 34.33 -29.98 5.17
N PRO A 176 33.05 -29.64 4.80
CA PRO A 176 32.67 -28.27 4.52
C PRO A 176 33.17 -27.39 5.67
N GLY A 177 33.90 -26.33 5.34
CA GLY A 177 34.37 -25.39 6.34
C GLY A 177 33.17 -24.84 7.13
N PRO A 178 33.38 -24.35 8.37
CA PRO A 178 32.31 -23.93 9.25
C PRO A 178 31.42 -22.80 8.70
N TRP A 179 31.71 -22.29 7.52
CA TRP A 179 31.04 -21.18 6.86
C TRP A 179 30.37 -21.54 5.52
N GLY A 180 30.32 -22.82 5.12
CA GLY A 180 29.55 -23.28 3.97
C GLY A 180 28.06 -23.28 4.26
N PRO A 181 27.18 -22.99 3.26
CA PRO A 181 25.74 -23.01 3.48
C PRO A 181 25.29 -24.42 3.86
N ASP A 182 24.73 -24.55 5.05
CA ASP A 182 24.09 -25.78 5.51
C ASP A 182 22.86 -26.12 4.69
N ARG A 183 22.25 -27.30 4.97
CA ARG A 183 21.05 -27.77 4.26
C ARG A 183 19.87 -26.77 4.37
N TYR A 184 19.75 -26.08 5.49
CA TYR A 184 18.64 -25.13 5.72
C TYR A 184 18.88 -23.81 5.00
N THR A 185 20.09 -23.27 5.06
CA THR A 185 20.49 -22.09 4.29
C THR A 185 20.29 -22.33 2.79
N ARG A 186 20.66 -23.51 2.29
CA ARG A 186 20.42 -23.87 0.89
C ARG A 186 18.95 -23.95 0.56
N ALA A 187 18.12 -24.62 1.40
CA ALA A 187 16.68 -24.69 1.21
C ALA A 187 16.03 -23.29 1.22
N LEU A 188 16.53 -22.38 2.05
CA LEU A 188 16.08 -20.98 2.05
C LEU A 188 16.40 -20.28 0.73
N ILE A 189 17.64 -20.40 0.23
CA ILE A 189 18.04 -19.81 -1.06
C ILE A 189 17.22 -20.39 -2.21
N GLU A 190 16.98 -21.70 -2.22
CA GLU A 190 16.12 -22.36 -3.21
C GLU A 190 14.69 -21.82 -3.18
N HIS A 191 14.13 -21.65 -1.97
CA HIS A 191 12.79 -21.09 -1.78
C HIS A 191 12.70 -19.64 -2.27
N GLU A 192 13.65 -18.78 -1.87
CA GLU A 192 13.71 -17.39 -2.29
C GLU A 192 13.88 -17.26 -3.81
N THR A 193 14.71 -18.11 -4.41
CA THR A 193 14.92 -18.15 -5.86
C THR A 193 13.64 -18.52 -6.60
N THR A 194 12.95 -19.57 -6.15
CA THR A 194 11.67 -20.00 -6.74
C THR A 194 10.58 -18.94 -6.57
N THR A 195 10.56 -18.25 -5.44
CA THR A 195 9.62 -17.15 -5.18
C THR A 195 9.90 -15.98 -6.13
N ALA A 196 11.17 -15.61 -6.31
CA ALA A 196 11.56 -14.55 -7.24
C ALA A 196 11.21 -14.89 -8.71
N GLU A 197 11.30 -16.15 -9.12
CA GLU A 197 10.87 -16.60 -10.45
C GLU A 197 9.36 -16.39 -10.65
N ARG A 198 8.55 -16.84 -9.73
CA ARG A 198 7.09 -16.66 -9.78
C ARG A 198 6.66 -15.20 -9.77
N ASP A 199 7.31 -14.40 -8.91
CA ASP A 199 7.05 -12.97 -8.84
C ASP A 199 7.43 -12.28 -10.14
N LEU A 200 8.51 -12.70 -10.80
CA LEU A 200 8.97 -12.17 -12.09
C LEU A 200 7.93 -12.45 -13.19
N GLU A 201 7.48 -13.70 -13.31
CA GLU A 201 6.43 -14.10 -14.25
C GLU A 201 5.14 -13.30 -14.04
N TRP A 202 4.75 -13.12 -12.77
CA TRP A 202 3.57 -12.31 -12.42
C TRP A 202 3.74 -10.84 -12.83
N VAL A 203 4.89 -10.21 -12.55
CA VAL A 203 5.16 -8.83 -12.95
C VAL A 203 5.21 -8.70 -14.48
N ASP A 204 5.80 -9.68 -15.20
CA ASP A 204 5.80 -9.70 -16.66
C ASP A 204 4.37 -9.77 -17.23
N SER A 205 3.46 -10.52 -16.58
CA SER A 205 2.04 -10.53 -16.96
C SER A 205 1.35 -9.18 -16.79
N LEU A 206 1.67 -8.45 -15.70
CA LEU A 206 1.16 -7.10 -15.46
C LEU A 206 1.68 -6.10 -16.50
N ILE A 207 2.97 -6.21 -16.86
CA ILE A 207 3.59 -5.38 -17.91
C ILE A 207 2.91 -5.65 -19.26
N ALA A 208 2.65 -6.91 -19.59
CA ALA A 208 1.96 -7.28 -20.81
C ALA A 208 0.53 -6.71 -20.86
N ALA A 209 -0.21 -6.80 -19.76
CA ALA A 209 -1.55 -6.25 -19.63
C ALA A 209 -1.56 -4.72 -19.79
N GLU A 210 -0.58 -4.01 -19.19
CA GLU A 210 -0.48 -2.56 -19.29
C GLU A 210 -0.14 -2.09 -20.72
N ARG A 211 0.58 -2.91 -21.49
CA ARG A 211 0.92 -2.62 -22.91
C ARG A 211 -0.18 -3.00 -23.89
N GLY A 212 -1.05 -3.95 -23.53
CA GLY A 212 -2.02 -4.57 -24.45
C GLY A 212 -3.12 -3.64 -24.99
N PRO A 213 -3.81 -2.83 -24.16
CA PRO A 213 -4.95 -2.05 -24.63
C PRO A 213 -4.58 -0.74 -25.34
N GLN A 214 -3.42 -0.17 -25.11
CA GLN A 214 -3.04 1.16 -25.61
C GLN A 214 -2.41 1.17 -26.99
N SER A 215 -1.92 0.05 -27.47
CA SER A 215 -1.34 -0.07 -28.82
C SER A 215 -2.39 0.01 -29.94
N ILE A 216 -3.64 -0.31 -29.63
CA ILE A 216 -4.72 -0.33 -30.62
C ILE A 216 -5.30 1.08 -30.81
N ASP A 217 -5.48 1.85 -29.74
CA ASP A 217 -6.05 3.21 -29.83
C ASP A 217 -5.08 4.21 -30.49
N SER A 218 -3.77 4.10 -30.22
CA SER A 218 -2.77 4.98 -30.86
C SER A 218 -2.60 4.70 -32.36
N ALA A 219 -2.75 3.44 -32.80
CA ALA A 219 -2.67 3.08 -34.22
C ALA A 219 -3.89 3.55 -35.01
N ILE A 220 -5.07 3.54 -34.38
CA ILE A 220 -6.32 4.01 -35.01
C ILE A 220 -6.34 5.52 -35.18
N LEU A 221 -5.78 6.28 -34.21
CA LEU A 221 -5.71 7.75 -34.29
C LEU A 221 -4.67 8.25 -35.29
N GLN A 222 -3.60 7.51 -35.52
CA GLN A 222 -2.56 7.87 -36.52
C GLN A 222 -2.92 7.45 -37.96
N GLY A 223 -3.85 6.51 -38.14
CA GLY A 223 -4.31 6.03 -39.47
C GLY A 223 -5.43 6.86 -40.10
N ARG A 224 -5.91 7.95 -39.45
CA ARG A 224 -7.02 8.79 -39.97
C ARG A 224 -6.58 10.15 -40.51
N THR A 225 -5.29 10.38 -40.69
CA THR A 225 -4.75 11.61 -41.31
C THR A 225 -3.96 11.23 -42.58
N THR A 226 -4.68 10.69 -43.58
CA THR A 226 -4.20 10.68 -44.96
C THR A 226 -5.41 10.81 -45.88
#